data_bb7affb9d7ff2facd8ea5aa1334bca6a
#
_entry.id   bb7affb9d7ff2facd8ea5aa1334bca6a
#
_cell.length_a   1.000
_cell.length_b   1.000
_cell.length_c   1.000
_cell.angle_alpha   90.00
_cell.angle_beta   90.00
_cell.angle_gamma   90.00
#
_symmetry.space_group_name_H-M   'P 1'
#
loop_
_entity.id
_entity.type
_entity.pdbx_description
1 polymer ?
#
loop_
_entity_poly.entity_id
_entity_poly.type
_entity_poly.pdbx_seq_one_letter_code
_entity_poly.pdbx_strand_id
1 'polypeptide(L)'
;AVFAHLGGGCSVCAVEGGRSRDTTMALTPLGGIPSPTRSGDLDPGALLYLLRHERLDAQAIEDGLSRTAGLAGIAGHGDMRVLLADPGPQAQLAVDLFAVRIAQSIAAMATGIGGLDHVVFSGGIGHRAPGLRARIIARLGWLGLALAPDDNDAVATRIDAASGPAIWNVAIDEERELAESALAWL
;
A
#
# COMPACT_ATOMS: atom_id res chain seq x y z
N ALA A 1 -14.99 -5.35 -3.77
CA ALA A 1 -14.20 -4.69 -2.73
C ALA A 1 -12.71 -4.70 -3.09
N VAL A 2 -11.98 -3.66 -2.68
CA VAL A 2 -10.53 -3.59 -2.82
C VAL A 2 -9.92 -3.37 -1.44
N PHE A 3 -8.97 -4.23 -1.08
CA PHE A 3 -8.24 -4.19 0.19
C PHE A 3 -6.84 -3.63 -0.03
N ALA A 4 -6.49 -2.58 0.70
CA ALA A 4 -5.16 -1.98 0.74
C ALA A 4 -4.54 -2.25 2.11
N HIS A 5 -3.74 -3.30 2.21
CA HIS A 5 -2.96 -3.61 3.40
C HIS A 5 -1.62 -2.87 3.33
N LEU A 6 -1.39 -1.94 4.25
CA LEU A 6 -0.23 -1.05 4.25
C LEU A 6 0.48 -1.16 5.61
N GLY A 7 1.63 -1.79 5.61
CA GLY A 7 2.46 -2.04 6.79
C GLY A 7 3.95 -2.11 6.46
N GLY A 8 4.70 -2.98 7.13
CA GLY A 8 6.08 -3.28 6.78
C GLY A 8 6.22 -3.93 5.39
N GLY A 9 5.25 -4.75 4.99
CA GLY A 9 4.93 -5.12 3.62
C GLY A 9 3.64 -4.44 3.20
N CYS A 10 3.44 -4.22 1.89
CA CYS A 10 2.27 -3.54 1.36
C CYS A 10 1.70 -4.30 0.18
N SER A 11 0.38 -4.41 0.11
CA SER A 11 -0.32 -5.01 -1.03
C SER A 11 -1.72 -4.42 -1.21
N VAL A 12 -2.22 -4.50 -2.44
CA VAL A 12 -3.61 -4.21 -2.79
C VAL A 12 -4.21 -5.47 -3.42
N CYS A 13 -5.42 -5.83 -3.01
CA CYS A 13 -6.10 -7.04 -3.47
C CYS A 13 -7.54 -6.73 -3.85
N ALA A 14 -7.97 -7.24 -5.00
CA ALA A 14 -9.36 -7.24 -5.43
C ALA A 14 -10.10 -8.47 -4.90
N VAL A 15 -11.26 -8.26 -4.30
CA VAL A 15 -12.13 -9.33 -3.77
C VAL A 15 -13.53 -9.17 -4.32
N GLU A 16 -14.06 -10.23 -4.93
CA GLU A 16 -15.42 -10.32 -5.44
C GLU A 16 -16.10 -11.60 -4.94
N GLY A 17 -17.30 -11.48 -4.39
CA GLY A 17 -18.03 -12.63 -3.84
C GLY A 17 -17.26 -13.38 -2.75
N GLY A 18 -16.49 -12.67 -1.92
CA GLY A 18 -15.68 -13.27 -0.85
C GLY A 18 -14.42 -14.00 -1.32
N ARG A 19 -14.04 -13.87 -2.59
CA ARG A 19 -12.85 -14.52 -3.17
C ARG A 19 -11.88 -13.50 -3.72
N SER A 20 -10.60 -13.67 -3.44
CA SER A 20 -9.53 -12.91 -4.11
C SER A 20 -9.57 -13.18 -5.62
N ARG A 21 -9.55 -12.09 -6.40
CA ARG A 21 -9.55 -12.14 -7.88
C ARG A 21 -8.22 -11.72 -8.44
N ASP A 22 -7.58 -10.75 -7.77
CA ASP A 22 -6.29 -10.21 -8.19
C ASP A 22 -5.56 -9.61 -6.98
N THR A 23 -4.24 -9.52 -7.08
CA THR A 23 -3.39 -8.92 -6.06
C THR A 23 -2.14 -8.31 -6.68
N THR A 24 -1.62 -7.26 -6.06
CA THR A 24 -0.36 -6.65 -6.47
C THR A 24 0.87 -7.49 -6.14
N MET A 25 0.76 -8.49 -5.26
CA MET A 25 1.85 -9.44 -5.00
C MET A 25 1.94 -10.48 -6.10
N ALA A 26 3.16 -10.66 -6.66
CA ALA A 26 3.44 -11.65 -7.69
C ALA A 26 4.14 -12.89 -7.09
N LEU A 27 5.24 -13.36 -7.71
CA LEU A 27 6.03 -14.48 -7.20
C LEU A 27 6.67 -14.18 -5.83
N THR A 28 7.03 -12.92 -5.61
CA THR A 28 7.67 -12.44 -4.38
C THR A 28 6.94 -11.20 -3.86
N PRO A 29 7.13 -10.83 -2.58
CA PRO A 29 6.58 -9.59 -2.03
C PRO A 29 7.37 -8.32 -2.44
N LEU A 30 8.28 -8.41 -3.42
CA LEU A 30 9.02 -7.27 -3.96
C LEU A 30 8.20 -6.48 -4.98
N GLY A 31 7.39 -7.16 -5.80
CA GLY A 31 6.57 -6.53 -6.82
C GLY A 31 5.36 -5.79 -6.25
N GLY A 32 4.61 -5.16 -7.14
CA GLY A 32 3.42 -4.40 -6.81
C GLY A 32 3.72 -3.00 -6.30
N ILE A 33 3.06 -2.59 -5.22
CA ILE A 33 3.26 -1.27 -4.63
C ILE A 33 4.57 -1.18 -3.82
N PRO A 34 5.24 -0.02 -3.80
CA PRO A 34 6.39 0.19 -2.93
C PRO A 34 6.02 -0.05 -1.46
N SER A 35 7.02 -0.31 -0.64
CA SER A 35 6.86 -0.39 0.81
C SER A 35 7.89 0.49 1.51
N PRO A 36 7.96 0.51 2.83
CA PRO A 36 9.02 1.25 3.53
C PRO A 36 10.44 1.00 3.01
N THR A 37 10.76 -0.24 2.60
CA THR A 37 12.11 -0.61 2.16
C THR A 37 12.17 -1.35 0.82
N ARG A 38 11.03 -1.70 0.22
CA ARG A 38 10.96 -2.48 -1.03
C ARG A 38 10.57 -1.58 -2.20
N SER A 39 11.14 -1.86 -3.38
CA SER A 39 10.95 -1.04 -4.58
C SER A 39 9.52 -1.01 -5.13
N GLY A 40 8.77 -2.09 -5.01
CA GLY A 40 7.59 -2.33 -5.83
C GLY A 40 7.98 -2.66 -7.28
N ASP A 41 7.01 -2.54 -8.20
CA ASP A 41 7.23 -2.83 -9.62
C ASP A 41 8.28 -1.94 -10.26
N LEU A 42 9.16 -2.58 -11.02
CA LEU A 42 10.23 -1.95 -11.76
C LEU A 42 10.20 -2.38 -13.22
N ASP A 43 10.77 -1.54 -14.10
CA ASP A 43 11.10 -1.94 -15.44
C ASP A 43 12.17 -3.06 -15.42
N PRO A 44 11.91 -4.23 -16.04
CA PRO A 44 12.92 -5.30 -16.17
C PRO A 44 14.21 -4.83 -16.83
N GLY A 45 14.13 -3.85 -17.73
CA GLY A 45 15.29 -3.22 -18.37
C GLY A 45 16.24 -2.56 -17.37
N ALA A 46 15.70 -1.99 -16.29
CA ALA A 46 16.52 -1.41 -15.22
C ALA A 46 17.37 -2.47 -14.52
N LEU A 47 16.81 -3.67 -14.26
CA LEU A 47 17.55 -4.79 -13.68
C LEU A 47 18.68 -5.25 -14.59
N LEU A 48 18.40 -5.35 -15.90
CA LEU A 48 19.41 -5.72 -16.89
C LEU A 48 20.51 -4.67 -17.01
N TYR A 49 20.17 -3.39 -16.88
CA TYR A 49 21.13 -2.30 -16.86
C TYR A 49 22.06 -2.41 -15.63
N LEU A 50 21.51 -2.60 -14.44
CA LEU A 50 22.27 -2.76 -13.20
C LEU A 50 23.26 -3.94 -13.27
N LEU A 51 22.81 -5.08 -13.82
CA LEU A 51 23.65 -6.26 -13.99
C LEU A 51 24.78 -6.03 -15.01
N ARG A 52 24.49 -5.41 -16.16
CA ARG A 52 25.40 -5.35 -17.29
C ARG A 52 26.34 -4.13 -17.27
N HIS A 53 25.80 -2.98 -16.89
CA HIS A 53 26.51 -1.70 -16.96
C HIS A 53 27.10 -1.30 -15.60
N GLU A 54 26.32 -1.41 -14.53
CA GLU A 54 26.80 -1.14 -13.16
C GLU A 54 27.53 -2.33 -12.54
N ARG A 55 27.45 -3.51 -13.21
CA ARG A 55 28.12 -4.75 -12.81
C ARG A 55 27.78 -5.19 -11.38
N LEU A 56 26.59 -4.86 -10.92
CA LEU A 56 26.09 -5.36 -9.65
C LEU A 56 25.78 -6.85 -9.80
N ASP A 57 26.12 -7.64 -8.79
CA ASP A 57 25.70 -9.03 -8.75
C ASP A 57 24.23 -9.17 -8.27
N ALA A 58 23.68 -10.37 -8.41
CA ALA A 58 22.27 -10.61 -8.07
C ALA A 58 21.97 -10.36 -6.59
N GLN A 59 22.92 -10.64 -5.70
CA GLN A 59 22.76 -10.42 -4.27
C GLN A 59 22.69 -8.92 -3.93
N ALA A 60 23.56 -8.11 -4.51
CA ALA A 60 23.57 -6.66 -4.32
C ALA A 60 22.26 -6.03 -4.83
N ILE A 61 21.73 -6.52 -5.97
CA ILE A 61 20.44 -6.07 -6.50
C ILE A 61 19.30 -6.49 -5.57
N GLU A 62 19.27 -7.74 -5.12
CA GLU A 62 18.25 -8.23 -4.21
C GLU A 62 18.23 -7.44 -2.90
N ASP A 63 19.39 -7.21 -2.27
CA ASP A 63 19.51 -6.42 -1.04
C ASP A 63 19.08 -4.97 -1.26
N GLY A 64 19.46 -4.37 -2.39
CA GLY A 64 19.05 -3.03 -2.78
C GLY A 64 17.53 -2.90 -2.87
N LEU A 65 16.90 -3.79 -3.64
CA LEU A 65 15.47 -3.75 -3.91
C LEU A 65 14.61 -4.12 -2.70
N SER A 66 15.12 -4.99 -1.80
CA SER A 66 14.37 -5.54 -0.68
C SER A 66 14.49 -4.70 0.59
N ARG A 67 15.64 -4.04 0.82
CA ARG A 67 16.00 -3.48 2.12
C ARG A 67 16.28 -1.98 2.12
N THR A 68 16.70 -1.43 0.98
CA THR A 68 17.14 -0.02 0.89
C THR A 68 16.42 0.79 -0.19
N ALA A 69 15.46 0.19 -0.89
CA ALA A 69 14.57 0.85 -1.84
C ALA A 69 13.32 1.45 -1.16
N GLY A 70 12.26 1.61 -1.89
CA GLY A 70 10.98 2.13 -1.40
C GLY A 70 11.09 3.53 -0.82
N LEU A 71 10.36 3.77 0.27
CA LEU A 71 10.38 5.07 0.95
C LEU A 71 11.78 5.40 1.47
N ALA A 72 12.49 4.41 2.01
CA ALA A 72 13.85 4.57 2.53
C ALA A 72 14.83 4.99 1.44
N GLY A 73 14.69 4.48 0.21
CA GLY A 73 15.54 4.85 -0.91
C GLY A 73 15.36 6.31 -1.36
N ILE A 74 14.18 6.91 -1.10
CA ILE A 74 13.89 8.31 -1.48
C ILE A 74 14.24 9.27 -0.34
N ALA A 75 13.84 8.94 0.89
CA ALA A 75 13.88 9.85 2.03
C ALA A 75 14.91 9.47 3.11
N GLY A 76 15.69 8.41 2.89
CA GLY A 76 16.69 7.92 3.85
C GLY A 76 16.11 7.02 4.95
N HIS A 77 14.79 6.97 5.12
CA HIS A 77 14.09 6.09 6.05
C HIS A 77 12.66 5.82 5.61
N GLY A 78 12.05 4.73 6.11
CA GLY A 78 10.70 4.29 5.74
C GLY A 78 9.62 4.54 6.81
N ASP A 79 9.91 5.28 7.89
CA ASP A 79 8.89 5.54 8.92
C ASP A 79 7.87 6.58 8.44
N MET A 80 6.65 6.10 8.11
CA MET A 80 5.57 6.95 7.57
C MET A 80 5.16 8.07 8.51
N ARG A 81 5.26 7.89 9.83
CA ARG A 81 4.90 8.93 10.80
C ARG A 81 5.84 10.11 10.70
N VAL A 82 7.14 9.82 10.57
CA VAL A 82 8.19 10.83 10.41
C VAL A 82 8.05 11.50 9.05
N LEU A 83 7.84 10.72 7.97
CA LEU A 83 7.68 11.26 6.61
C LEU A 83 6.48 12.20 6.47
N LEU A 84 5.35 11.87 7.10
CA LEU A 84 4.16 12.73 7.07
C LEU A 84 4.35 14.04 7.83
N ALA A 85 5.19 14.03 8.87
CA ALA A 85 5.49 15.21 9.68
C ALA A 85 6.61 16.07 9.09
N ASP A 86 7.44 15.52 8.19
CA ASP A 86 8.55 16.21 7.56
C ASP A 86 8.09 17.01 6.32
N PRO A 87 8.19 18.37 6.30
CA PRO A 87 7.87 19.18 5.14
C PRO A 87 8.94 19.15 4.04
N GLY A 88 10.06 18.48 4.27
CA GLY A 88 11.18 18.40 3.33
C GLY A 88 10.80 17.73 2.00
N PRO A 89 11.41 18.15 0.88
CA PRO A 89 11.00 17.73 -0.45
C PRO A 89 11.14 16.24 -0.69
N GLN A 90 12.15 15.56 -0.14
CA GLN A 90 12.33 14.12 -0.26
C GLN A 90 11.27 13.34 0.50
N ALA A 91 10.92 13.77 1.72
CA ALA A 91 9.86 13.13 2.49
C ALA A 91 8.51 13.27 1.79
N GLN A 92 8.19 14.49 1.31
CA GLN A 92 6.94 14.73 0.59
C GLN A 92 6.89 13.96 -0.74
N LEU A 93 8.00 13.87 -1.48
CA LEU A 93 8.10 13.05 -2.69
C LEU A 93 7.84 11.56 -2.38
N ALA A 94 8.45 11.04 -1.32
CA ALA A 94 8.27 9.64 -0.91
C ALA A 94 6.80 9.34 -0.58
N VAL A 95 6.14 10.21 0.22
CA VAL A 95 4.73 10.06 0.59
C VAL A 95 3.82 10.18 -0.64
N ASP A 96 4.08 11.14 -1.53
CA ASP A 96 3.27 11.35 -2.74
C ASP A 96 3.41 10.20 -3.74
N LEU A 97 4.63 9.68 -3.94
CA LEU A 97 4.87 8.51 -4.77
C LEU A 97 4.11 7.30 -4.21
N PHE A 98 4.21 7.06 -2.91
CA PHE A 98 3.52 5.96 -2.24
C PHE A 98 2.01 6.09 -2.41
N ALA A 99 1.44 7.27 -2.13
CA ALA A 99 0.01 7.52 -2.29
C ALA A 99 -0.47 7.31 -3.74
N VAL A 100 0.30 7.80 -4.73
CA VAL A 100 -0.02 7.63 -6.15
C VAL A 100 -0.03 6.15 -6.54
N ARG A 101 0.98 5.38 -6.14
CA ARG A 101 1.08 3.96 -6.49
C ARG A 101 -0.05 3.13 -5.88
N ILE A 102 -0.45 3.44 -4.64
CA ILE A 102 -1.60 2.78 -3.99
C ILE A 102 -2.89 3.15 -4.72
N ALA A 103 -3.11 4.44 -5.04
CA ALA A 103 -4.29 4.87 -5.76
C ALA A 103 -4.40 4.21 -7.15
N GLN A 104 -3.30 4.15 -7.91
CA GLN A 104 -3.23 3.44 -9.19
C GLN A 104 -3.61 1.96 -9.04
N SER A 105 -3.08 1.30 -8.00
CA SER A 105 -3.38 -0.12 -7.75
C SER A 105 -4.84 -0.33 -7.35
N ILE A 106 -5.43 0.54 -6.52
CA ILE A 106 -6.87 0.48 -6.19
C ILE A 106 -7.71 0.62 -7.46
N ALA A 107 -7.39 1.57 -8.33
CA ALA A 107 -8.11 1.78 -9.60
C ALA A 107 -7.97 0.57 -10.55
N ALA A 108 -6.77 -0.02 -10.65
CA ALA A 108 -6.52 -1.21 -11.45
C ALA A 108 -7.33 -2.40 -10.93
N MET A 109 -7.33 -2.65 -9.62
CA MET A 109 -8.10 -3.72 -8.97
C MET A 109 -9.62 -3.52 -9.17
N ALA A 110 -10.12 -2.28 -9.02
CA ALA A 110 -11.52 -1.95 -9.28
C ALA A 110 -11.89 -2.22 -10.74
N THR A 111 -11.01 -1.92 -11.70
CA THR A 111 -11.19 -2.23 -13.12
C THR A 111 -11.27 -3.73 -13.34
N GLY A 112 -10.41 -4.52 -12.70
CA GLY A 112 -10.35 -5.98 -12.83
C GLY A 112 -11.63 -6.69 -12.36
N ILE A 113 -12.36 -6.12 -11.39
CA ILE A 113 -13.64 -6.67 -10.90
C ILE A 113 -14.87 -5.91 -11.40
N GLY A 114 -14.71 -5.01 -12.39
CA GLY A 114 -15.81 -4.32 -13.05
C GLY A 114 -16.54 -3.26 -12.20
N GLY A 115 -15.96 -2.82 -11.08
CA GLY A 115 -16.54 -1.79 -10.21
C GLY A 115 -15.94 -1.76 -8.81
N LEU A 116 -16.47 -0.88 -7.95
CA LEU A 116 -15.95 -0.65 -6.62
C LEU A 116 -17.10 -0.28 -5.66
N ASP A 117 -17.40 -1.17 -4.70
CA ASP A 117 -18.36 -0.88 -3.63
C ASP A 117 -17.67 -0.50 -2.33
N HIS A 118 -16.48 -1.06 -2.09
CA HIS A 118 -15.75 -0.91 -0.85
C HIS A 118 -14.24 -0.77 -1.08
N VAL A 119 -13.61 0.17 -0.37
CA VAL A 119 -12.16 0.22 -0.16
C VAL A 119 -11.89 -0.04 1.33
N VAL A 120 -10.96 -0.94 1.63
CA VAL A 120 -10.60 -1.30 3.00
C VAL A 120 -9.12 -1.00 3.21
N PHE A 121 -8.81 -0.08 4.10
CA PHE A 121 -7.46 0.18 4.57
C PHE A 121 -7.16 -0.66 5.81
N SER A 122 -5.99 -1.30 5.82
CA SER A 122 -5.52 -2.11 6.95
C SER A 122 -3.99 -2.07 7.08
N GLY A 123 -3.46 -2.76 8.07
CA GLY A 123 -2.03 -2.71 8.42
C GLY A 123 -1.66 -1.45 9.20
N GLY A 124 -0.48 -1.44 9.81
CA GLY A 124 -0.07 -0.38 10.72
C GLY A 124 -0.04 1.03 10.10
N ILE A 125 0.39 1.14 8.83
CA ILE A 125 0.38 2.40 8.07
C ILE A 125 -1.04 2.72 7.63
N GLY A 126 -1.75 1.77 6.99
CA GLY A 126 -3.08 1.99 6.47
C GLY A 126 -4.08 2.42 7.54
N HIS A 127 -4.02 1.78 8.71
CA HIS A 127 -4.90 2.08 9.84
C HIS A 127 -4.57 3.40 10.54
N ARG A 128 -3.27 3.71 10.76
CA ARG A 128 -2.85 4.80 11.66
C ARG A 128 -2.39 6.08 10.97
N ALA A 129 -2.45 6.17 9.63
CA ALA A 129 -1.97 7.33 8.88
C ALA A 129 -3.11 8.06 8.14
N PRO A 130 -3.95 8.86 8.82
CA PRO A 130 -5.06 9.56 8.19
C PRO A 130 -4.62 10.49 7.06
N GLY A 131 -3.50 11.19 7.20
CA GLY A 131 -2.95 12.06 6.15
C GLY A 131 -2.56 11.31 4.88
N LEU A 132 -2.10 10.06 4.99
CA LEU A 132 -1.83 9.20 3.83
C LEU A 132 -3.13 8.76 3.15
N ARG A 133 -4.12 8.30 3.92
CA ARG A 133 -5.43 7.91 3.36
C ARG A 133 -6.07 9.08 2.62
N ALA A 134 -6.00 10.28 3.17
CA ALA A 134 -6.49 11.49 2.51
C ALA A 134 -5.79 11.74 1.16
N ARG A 135 -4.47 11.60 1.08
CA ARG A 135 -3.73 11.74 -0.18
C ARG A 135 -4.09 10.66 -1.21
N ILE A 136 -4.34 9.43 -0.77
CA ILE A 136 -4.75 8.33 -1.66
C ILE A 136 -6.16 8.60 -2.22
N ILE A 137 -7.12 8.87 -1.34
CA ILE A 137 -8.54 9.03 -1.74
C ILE A 137 -8.74 10.30 -2.58
N ALA A 138 -8.02 11.39 -2.32
CA ALA A 138 -8.06 12.57 -3.15
C ALA A 138 -7.75 12.30 -4.64
N ARG A 139 -6.98 11.26 -4.95
CA ARG A 139 -6.66 10.82 -6.33
C ARG A 139 -7.73 9.92 -6.94
N LEU A 140 -8.67 9.47 -6.15
CA LEU A 140 -9.73 8.50 -6.55
C LEU A 140 -11.13 9.11 -6.54
N GLY A 141 -11.24 10.44 -6.40
CA GLY A 141 -12.53 11.15 -6.42
C GLY A 141 -13.34 10.91 -7.71
N TRP A 142 -12.67 10.67 -8.83
CA TRP A 142 -13.31 10.32 -10.10
C TRP A 142 -14.01 8.94 -10.10
N LEU A 143 -13.68 8.06 -9.13
CA LEU A 143 -14.38 6.79 -8.83
C LEU A 143 -15.54 7.00 -7.83
N GLY A 144 -15.83 8.22 -7.43
CA GLY A 144 -16.85 8.55 -6.45
C GLY A 144 -16.39 8.38 -5.00
N LEU A 145 -15.10 8.13 -4.75
CA LEU A 145 -14.55 8.00 -3.41
C LEU A 145 -14.37 9.38 -2.76
N ALA A 146 -14.90 9.55 -1.56
CA ALA A 146 -14.73 10.75 -0.75
C ALA A 146 -14.63 10.38 0.73
N LEU A 147 -13.70 11.01 1.46
CA LEU A 147 -13.54 10.84 2.90
C LEU A 147 -14.45 11.79 3.68
N ALA A 148 -14.91 11.34 4.85
CA ALA A 148 -15.36 12.19 5.94
C ALA A 148 -14.13 12.58 6.76
N PRO A 149 -13.67 13.85 6.73
CA PRO A 149 -12.40 14.23 7.33
C PRO A 149 -12.32 13.93 8.83
N ASP A 150 -13.35 14.26 9.58
CA ASP A 150 -13.39 14.08 11.04
C ASP A 150 -13.32 12.59 11.42
N ASP A 151 -14.05 11.72 10.71
CA ASP A 151 -14.02 10.29 10.94
C ASP A 151 -12.65 9.69 10.57
N ASN A 152 -12.06 10.17 9.47
CA ASN A 152 -10.72 9.75 9.06
C ASN A 152 -9.66 10.15 10.10
N ASP A 153 -9.71 11.35 10.64
CA ASP A 153 -8.76 11.84 11.63
C ASP A 153 -8.97 11.16 12.99
N ALA A 154 -10.22 10.85 13.35
CA ALA A 154 -10.55 10.06 14.52
C ALA A 154 -10.22 8.56 14.38
N VAL A 155 -9.71 8.13 13.22
CA VAL A 155 -9.39 6.72 12.93
C VAL A 155 -10.63 5.81 13.13
N ALA A 156 -11.82 6.31 12.78
CA ALA A 156 -13.05 5.54 12.84
C ALA A 156 -13.00 4.33 11.90
N THR A 157 -13.88 3.34 12.16
CA THR A 157 -13.93 2.12 11.32
C THR A 157 -14.50 2.42 9.92
N ARG A 158 -15.49 3.30 9.81
CA ARG A 158 -16.04 3.78 8.54
C ARG A 158 -15.69 5.26 8.38
N ILE A 159 -15.10 5.62 7.23
CA ILE A 159 -14.48 6.93 7.02
C ILE A 159 -14.90 7.61 5.71
N ASP A 160 -15.93 7.11 5.03
CA ASP A 160 -16.46 7.70 3.79
C ASP A 160 -17.48 8.80 4.05
N ALA A 161 -17.59 9.71 3.08
CA ALA A 161 -18.59 10.81 3.11
C ALA A 161 -20.02 10.37 2.72
N ALA A 162 -20.32 9.08 2.73
CA ALA A 162 -21.65 8.47 2.45
C ALA A 162 -22.24 8.78 1.06
N SER A 163 -21.45 9.23 0.10
CA SER A 163 -21.91 9.63 -1.25
C SER A 163 -21.38 8.75 -2.39
N GLY A 164 -20.74 7.62 -2.09
CA GLY A 164 -20.09 6.74 -3.08
C GLY A 164 -19.72 5.41 -2.47
N PRO A 165 -18.69 4.73 -3.01
CA PRO A 165 -18.18 3.50 -2.42
C PRO A 165 -17.76 3.70 -0.98
N ALA A 166 -18.09 2.74 -0.10
CA ALA A 166 -17.75 2.83 1.31
C ALA A 166 -16.25 2.70 1.54
N ILE A 167 -15.71 3.46 2.47
CA ILE A 167 -14.29 3.41 2.84
C ILE A 167 -14.17 2.95 4.29
N TRP A 168 -13.44 1.86 4.47
CA TRP A 168 -13.25 1.22 5.77
C TRP A 168 -11.80 1.34 6.23
N ASN A 169 -11.63 1.52 7.50
CA ASN A 169 -10.35 1.55 8.19
C ASN A 169 -10.37 0.48 9.27
N VAL A 170 -9.66 -0.62 9.06
CA VAL A 170 -9.74 -1.83 9.88
C VAL A 170 -8.42 -2.08 10.59
N ALA A 171 -8.46 -2.12 11.91
CA ALA A 171 -7.36 -2.64 12.71
C ALA A 171 -7.29 -4.17 12.52
N ILE A 172 -6.09 -4.68 12.23
CA ILE A 172 -5.83 -6.11 12.13
C ILE A 172 -4.93 -6.51 13.29
N ASP A 173 -5.29 -7.61 13.93
CA ASP A 173 -4.49 -8.31 14.94
C ASP A 173 -4.00 -9.62 14.32
N GLU A 174 -2.85 -9.55 13.63
CA GLU A 174 -2.25 -10.69 12.93
C GLU A 174 -1.79 -11.77 13.92
N GLU A 175 -1.33 -11.37 15.11
CA GLU A 175 -0.85 -12.30 16.14
C GLU A 175 -2.03 -13.15 16.69
N ARG A 176 -3.17 -12.52 16.90
CA ARG A 176 -4.38 -13.22 17.32
C ARG A 176 -4.87 -14.19 16.26
N GLU A 177 -4.92 -13.78 15.00
CA GLU A 177 -5.35 -14.63 13.88
C GLU A 177 -4.44 -15.85 13.72
N LEU A 178 -3.12 -15.66 13.85
CA LEU A 178 -2.15 -16.74 13.84
C LEU A 178 -2.35 -17.70 15.01
N ALA A 179 -2.59 -17.17 16.22
CA ALA A 179 -2.83 -17.99 17.40
C ALA A 179 -4.13 -18.80 17.28
N GLU A 180 -5.23 -18.18 16.83
CA GLU A 180 -6.51 -18.86 16.61
C GLU A 180 -6.38 -19.95 15.53
N SER A 181 -5.67 -19.66 14.43
CA SER A 181 -5.41 -20.64 13.38
C SER A 181 -4.55 -21.82 13.87
N ALA A 182 -3.54 -21.56 14.70
CA ALA A 182 -2.68 -22.61 15.25
C ALA A 182 -3.45 -23.56 16.20
N LEU A 183 -4.40 -23.04 16.97
CA LEU A 183 -5.24 -23.85 17.87
C LEU A 183 -6.08 -24.90 17.14
N ALA A 184 -6.40 -24.68 15.86
CA ALA A 184 -7.13 -25.65 15.05
C ALA A 184 -6.30 -26.91 14.68
N TRP A 185 -4.99 -26.89 14.93
CA TRP A 185 -4.07 -27.99 14.65
C TRP A 185 -3.61 -28.77 15.91
N LEU A 186 -4.07 -28.33 17.09
CA LEU A 186 -3.83 -29.00 18.39
C LEU A 186 -5.00 -29.87 18.78
#